data_930cc98d60d56e5df098aadac2f36b59
#
_entry.id   930cc98d60d56e5df098aadac2f36b59
#
_cell.length_a   1.000
_cell.length_b   1.000
_cell.length_c   1.000
_cell.angle_alpha   90.00
_cell.angle_beta   90.00
_cell.angle_gamma   90.00
#
_symmetry.space_group_name_H-M   'P 1'
#
loop_
_entity.id
_entity.type
_entity.pdbx_description
1 polymer ?
#
loop_
_entity_poly.entity_id
_entity_poly.type
_entity_poly.pdbx_seq_one_letter_code
_entity_poly.pdbx_strand_id
1 'polypeptide(L)'
;MDRENQHHPEGQGTDKQTLEISHLKRREIQAPIAACLIKGFAMVMGQDKAVEVATAAVQTDAMMAGKIMAEKYGGNTMKELGHIVREIWAEDDAMTIHVLEETGQNLSFDVTRCRYAELYEKAEMKELGFCLSCCRDEPFTKGFNPRMKLLRTQTIMQGSSLCDFRFVLE
;
A
#
# COMPACT_ATOMS: atom_id res chain seq x y z
N MET A 1 46.47 -36.70 36.57
CA MET A 1 45.07 -37.01 36.12
C MET A 1 44.41 -35.73 35.72
N ASP A 2 44.74 -35.33 34.50
CA ASP A 2 44.33 -34.06 33.96
C ASP A 2 42.95 -34.23 33.27
N ARG A 3 41.97 -33.43 33.67
CA ARG A 3 40.67 -33.37 33.00
C ARG A 3 40.71 -32.22 31.97
N GLU A 4 40.83 -32.60 30.71
CA GLU A 4 40.65 -31.68 29.60
C GLU A 4 39.26 -31.07 29.58
N ASN A 5 39.23 -29.75 29.59
CA ASN A 5 38.06 -28.92 29.50
C ASN A 5 37.72 -28.76 28.01
N GLN A 6 36.72 -29.52 27.53
CA GLN A 6 36.25 -29.40 26.14
C GLN A 6 35.35 -28.16 26.03
N HIS A 7 35.92 -27.15 25.34
CA HIS A 7 35.22 -25.93 24.94
C HIS A 7 34.32 -26.26 23.75
N HIS A 8 33.00 -26.26 23.94
CA HIS A 8 32.07 -26.29 22.81
C HIS A 8 31.98 -24.89 22.18
N PRO A 9 32.14 -24.73 20.87
CA PRO A 9 31.86 -23.45 20.22
C PRO A 9 30.36 -23.22 20.19
N GLU A 10 29.94 -22.11 20.81
CA GLU A 10 28.58 -21.58 20.71
C GLU A 10 28.22 -21.33 19.24
N GLY A 11 27.10 -21.93 18.84
CA GLY A 11 26.58 -21.79 17.48
C GLY A 11 26.27 -20.32 17.14
N GLN A 12 26.93 -19.83 16.10
CA GLN A 12 26.58 -18.56 15.47
C GLN A 12 25.14 -18.65 14.98
N GLY A 13 24.26 -17.97 15.68
CA GLY A 13 22.88 -17.72 15.24
C GLY A 13 22.94 -17.03 13.89
N THR A 14 22.55 -17.71 12.83
CA THR A 14 22.29 -17.08 11.54
C THR A 14 21.11 -16.13 11.72
N ASP A 15 21.43 -14.87 11.84
CA ASP A 15 20.45 -13.77 11.82
C ASP A 15 19.76 -13.88 10.46
N LYS A 16 18.54 -14.45 10.44
CA LYS A 16 17.69 -14.46 9.26
C LYS A 16 17.25 -13.02 9.04
N GLN A 17 18.06 -12.24 8.33
CA GLN A 17 17.62 -10.98 7.76
C GLN A 17 16.35 -11.27 6.94
N THR A 18 15.21 -10.98 7.52
CA THR A 18 13.94 -10.99 6.79
C THR A 18 14.09 -9.90 5.73
N LEU A 19 14.26 -10.30 4.46
CA LEU A 19 14.29 -9.36 3.34
C LEU A 19 12.90 -8.68 3.28
N GLU A 20 12.80 -7.52 3.91
CA GLU A 20 11.61 -6.68 3.77
C GLU A 20 11.60 -6.14 2.34
N ILE A 21 10.63 -6.58 1.56
CA ILE A 21 10.39 -6.06 0.20
C ILE A 21 9.54 -4.81 0.30
N SER A 22 9.89 -3.77 -0.50
CA SER A 22 9.15 -2.52 -0.51
C SER A 22 7.69 -2.70 -0.94
N HIS A 23 6.84 -1.75 -0.58
CA HIS A 23 5.44 -1.78 -0.92
C HIS A 23 5.21 -1.80 -2.44
N LEU A 24 6.00 -1.05 -3.20
CA LEU A 24 5.98 -1.07 -4.67
C LEU A 24 6.36 -2.45 -5.21
N LYS A 25 7.44 -3.05 -4.69
CA LYS A 25 7.88 -4.39 -5.14
C LYS A 25 6.83 -5.46 -4.84
N ARG A 26 6.16 -5.35 -3.70
CA ARG A 26 5.04 -6.23 -3.37
C ARG A 26 3.91 -6.12 -4.40
N ARG A 27 3.57 -4.90 -4.84
CA ARG A 27 2.57 -4.68 -5.90
C ARG A 27 3.02 -5.27 -7.24
N GLU A 28 4.28 -5.09 -7.60
CA GLU A 28 4.84 -5.67 -8.81
C GLU A 28 4.69 -7.20 -8.87
N ILE A 29 4.86 -7.87 -7.73
CA ILE A 29 4.71 -9.33 -7.63
C ILE A 29 3.24 -9.76 -7.64
N GLN A 30 2.36 -9.04 -6.94
CA GLN A 30 0.96 -9.43 -6.75
C GLN A 30 0.07 -9.09 -7.96
N ALA A 31 0.31 -7.96 -8.62
CA ALA A 31 -0.58 -7.43 -9.64
C ALA A 31 -0.79 -8.36 -10.85
N PRO A 32 0.23 -9.04 -11.41
CA PRO A 32 0.03 -9.93 -12.56
C PRO A 32 -0.87 -11.12 -12.25
N ILE A 33 -0.73 -11.71 -11.07
CA ILE A 33 -1.56 -12.86 -10.64
C ILE A 33 -3.00 -12.39 -10.43
N ALA A 34 -3.19 -11.26 -9.73
CA ALA A 34 -4.52 -10.69 -9.51
C ALA A 34 -5.21 -10.32 -10.83
N ALA A 35 -4.49 -9.69 -11.77
CA ALA A 35 -5.01 -9.35 -13.09
C ALA A 35 -5.41 -10.61 -13.89
N CYS A 36 -4.61 -11.66 -13.83
CA CYS A 36 -4.92 -12.95 -14.49
C CYS A 36 -6.22 -13.54 -13.92
N LEU A 37 -6.40 -13.56 -12.61
CA LEU A 37 -7.62 -14.04 -11.95
C LEU A 37 -8.85 -13.22 -12.35
N ILE A 38 -8.75 -11.88 -12.34
CA ILE A 38 -9.85 -10.99 -12.73
C ILE A 38 -10.25 -11.23 -14.20
N LYS A 39 -9.27 -11.34 -15.11
CA LYS A 39 -9.53 -11.65 -16.52
C LYS A 39 -10.18 -13.02 -16.69
N GLY A 40 -9.78 -14.03 -15.93
CA GLY A 40 -10.43 -15.35 -15.91
C GLY A 40 -11.87 -15.28 -15.40
N PHE A 41 -12.13 -14.55 -14.32
CA PHE A 41 -13.51 -14.36 -13.81
C PHE A 41 -14.37 -13.56 -14.79
N ALA A 42 -13.80 -12.58 -15.50
CA ALA A 42 -14.51 -11.81 -16.51
C ALA A 42 -15.03 -12.68 -17.67
N MET A 43 -14.33 -13.75 -18.02
CA MET A 43 -14.81 -14.72 -19.04
C MET A 43 -16.08 -15.46 -18.59
N VAL A 44 -16.33 -15.59 -17.28
CA VAL A 44 -17.46 -16.31 -16.73
C VAL A 44 -18.63 -15.39 -16.36
N MET A 45 -18.34 -14.24 -15.74
CA MET A 45 -19.37 -13.36 -15.17
C MET A 45 -19.46 -11.97 -15.83
N GLY A 46 -18.64 -11.70 -16.84
CA GLY A 46 -18.52 -10.39 -17.49
C GLY A 46 -17.53 -9.45 -16.77
N GLN A 47 -17.00 -8.51 -17.54
CA GLN A 47 -15.93 -7.60 -17.09
C GLN A 47 -16.34 -6.76 -15.87
N ASP A 48 -17.50 -6.11 -15.93
CA ASP A 48 -17.95 -5.20 -14.88
C ASP A 48 -18.13 -5.93 -13.54
N LYS A 49 -18.73 -7.10 -13.58
CA LYS A 49 -18.96 -7.90 -12.36
C LYS A 49 -17.66 -8.46 -11.78
N ALA A 50 -16.73 -8.87 -12.62
CA ALA A 50 -15.41 -9.33 -12.17
C ALA A 50 -14.62 -8.20 -11.49
N VAL A 51 -14.65 -6.99 -12.06
CA VAL A 51 -13.99 -5.81 -11.47
C VAL A 51 -14.67 -5.37 -10.17
N GLU A 52 -16.02 -5.40 -10.10
CA GLU A 52 -16.77 -5.09 -8.87
C GLU A 52 -16.36 -6.02 -7.72
N VAL A 53 -16.37 -7.34 -7.97
CA VAL A 53 -16.00 -8.34 -6.97
C VAL A 53 -14.54 -8.19 -6.54
N ALA A 54 -13.62 -7.98 -7.49
CA ALA A 54 -12.22 -7.75 -7.19
C ALA A 54 -12.02 -6.47 -6.37
N THR A 55 -12.71 -5.38 -6.71
CA THR A 55 -12.66 -4.12 -5.96
C THR A 55 -13.10 -4.32 -4.52
N ALA A 56 -14.22 -5.00 -4.28
CA ALA A 56 -14.72 -5.28 -2.93
C ALA A 56 -13.72 -6.11 -2.11
N ALA A 57 -13.09 -7.12 -2.71
CA ALA A 57 -12.06 -7.93 -2.05
C ALA A 57 -10.82 -7.11 -1.70
N VAL A 58 -10.34 -6.29 -2.63
CA VAL A 58 -9.17 -5.40 -2.44
C VAL A 58 -9.44 -4.34 -1.37
N GLN A 59 -10.64 -3.78 -1.33
CA GLN A 59 -11.05 -2.81 -0.31
C GLN A 59 -11.12 -3.44 1.09
N THR A 60 -11.61 -4.67 1.19
CA THR A 60 -11.64 -5.41 2.46
C THR A 60 -10.23 -5.66 2.99
N ASP A 61 -9.31 -6.12 2.13
CA ASP A 61 -7.90 -6.30 2.47
C ASP A 61 -7.24 -4.97 2.90
N ALA A 62 -7.54 -3.89 2.20
CA ALA A 62 -7.00 -2.57 2.53
C ALA A 62 -7.46 -2.06 3.90
N MET A 63 -8.73 -2.28 4.24
CA MET A 63 -9.27 -1.93 5.56
C MET A 63 -8.56 -2.70 6.69
N MET A 64 -8.32 -4.00 6.50
CA MET A 64 -7.55 -4.80 7.45
C MET A 64 -6.10 -4.33 7.56
N ALA A 65 -5.47 -3.99 6.42
CA ALA A 65 -4.12 -3.45 6.42
C ALA A 65 -4.02 -2.12 7.20
N GLY A 66 -5.03 -1.25 7.10
CA GLY A 66 -5.11 -0.02 7.89
C GLY A 66 -5.10 -0.28 9.39
N LYS A 67 -5.91 -1.23 9.87
CA LYS A 67 -5.94 -1.64 11.29
C LYS A 67 -4.59 -2.17 11.76
N ILE A 68 -3.98 -3.07 10.99
CA ILE A 68 -2.67 -3.64 11.30
C ILE A 68 -1.60 -2.54 11.38
N MET A 69 -1.65 -1.54 10.47
CA MET A 69 -0.70 -0.44 10.50
C MET A 69 -0.90 0.47 11.72
N ALA A 70 -2.13 0.76 12.13
CA ALA A 70 -2.40 1.51 13.36
C ALA A 70 -1.79 0.80 14.59
N GLU A 71 -1.93 -0.51 14.69
CA GLU A 71 -1.34 -1.32 15.75
C GLU A 71 0.20 -1.31 15.68
N LYS A 72 0.77 -1.54 14.47
CA LYS A 72 2.22 -1.58 14.25
C LYS A 72 2.91 -0.26 14.62
N TYR A 73 2.29 0.87 14.31
CA TYR A 73 2.83 2.21 14.59
C TYR A 73 2.43 2.75 15.98
N GLY A 74 1.64 1.99 16.75
CA GLY A 74 1.22 2.35 18.11
C GLY A 74 0.31 3.58 18.18
N GLY A 75 -0.33 3.94 17.06
CA GLY A 75 -1.23 5.09 16.97
C GLY A 75 -1.89 5.20 15.60
N ASN A 76 -2.92 6.03 15.54
CA ASN A 76 -3.72 6.24 14.33
C ASN A 76 -4.04 7.72 14.08
N THR A 77 -3.12 8.61 14.45
CA THR A 77 -3.26 10.07 14.23
C THR A 77 -2.75 10.47 12.83
N MET A 78 -2.92 11.74 12.47
CA MET A 78 -2.36 12.30 11.22
C MET A 78 -0.84 12.16 11.16
N LYS A 79 -0.15 12.21 12.30
CA LYS A 79 1.31 12.06 12.37
C LYS A 79 1.76 10.68 11.93
N GLU A 80 1.14 9.62 12.48
CA GLU A 80 1.45 8.24 12.08
C GLU A 80 1.06 7.99 10.62
N LEU A 81 -0.09 8.53 10.15
CA LEU A 81 -0.45 8.43 8.74
C LEU A 81 0.58 9.09 7.84
N GLY A 82 1.04 10.30 8.17
CA GLY A 82 2.08 11.00 7.42
C GLY A 82 3.40 10.21 7.36
N HIS A 83 3.73 9.50 8.43
CA HIS A 83 4.88 8.61 8.49
C HIS A 83 4.71 7.40 7.54
N ILE A 84 3.55 6.74 7.57
CA ILE A 84 3.22 5.62 6.67
C ILE A 84 3.28 6.06 5.21
N VAL A 85 2.72 7.23 4.88
CA VAL A 85 2.76 7.77 3.52
C VAL A 85 4.19 7.93 3.02
N ARG A 86 5.08 8.51 3.83
CA ARG A 86 6.48 8.77 3.45
C ARG A 86 7.34 7.52 3.43
N GLU A 87 7.22 6.66 4.43
CA GLU A 87 8.15 5.54 4.62
C GLU A 87 7.69 4.21 4.00
N ILE A 88 6.38 4.06 3.77
CA ILE A 88 5.83 2.84 3.18
C ILE A 88 5.33 3.09 1.76
N TRP A 89 4.46 4.10 1.57
CA TRP A 89 3.85 4.32 0.26
C TRP A 89 4.79 4.99 -0.73
N ALA A 90 5.65 5.89 -0.26
CA ALA A 90 6.65 6.58 -1.09
C ALA A 90 8.05 5.94 -1.03
N GLU A 91 8.22 4.81 -0.32
CA GLU A 91 9.46 4.03 -0.27
C GLU A 91 10.01 3.77 -1.68
N ASP A 92 11.33 3.74 -1.82
CA ASP A 92 12.02 3.52 -3.12
C ASP A 92 11.60 4.53 -4.20
N ASP A 93 11.35 5.79 -3.86
CA ASP A 93 10.87 6.81 -4.81
C ASP A 93 9.56 6.42 -5.53
N ALA A 94 8.72 5.59 -4.89
CA ALA A 94 7.46 5.12 -5.47
C ALA A 94 6.49 6.26 -5.79
N MET A 95 6.57 7.38 -5.04
CA MET A 95 5.78 8.59 -5.30
C MET A 95 6.62 9.85 -5.09
N THR A 96 6.44 10.84 -5.97
CA THR A 96 6.90 12.21 -5.73
C THR A 96 5.78 13.00 -5.08
N ILE A 97 5.98 13.38 -3.81
CA ILE A 97 4.97 14.00 -2.96
C ILE A 97 5.30 15.49 -2.74
N HIS A 98 4.30 16.36 -2.92
CA HIS A 98 4.34 17.77 -2.57
C HIS A 98 3.35 18.03 -1.43
N VAL A 99 3.85 18.21 -0.21
CA VAL A 99 3.02 18.49 0.97
C VAL A 99 2.49 19.91 0.90
N LEU A 100 1.18 20.08 1.08
CA LEU A 100 0.46 21.36 1.09
C LEU A 100 0.09 21.77 2.50
N GLU A 101 -0.32 20.81 3.33
CA GLU A 101 -0.69 21.03 4.73
C GLU A 101 -0.37 19.78 5.55
N GLU A 102 0.19 19.95 6.74
CA GLU A 102 0.39 18.88 7.72
C GLU A 102 0.15 19.42 9.13
N THR A 103 -0.98 19.04 9.71
CA THR A 103 -1.43 19.42 11.06
C THR A 103 -1.92 18.19 11.82
N GLY A 104 -2.31 18.36 13.08
CA GLY A 104 -2.97 17.27 13.83
C GLY A 104 -4.35 16.87 13.28
N GLN A 105 -4.97 17.70 12.43
CA GLN A 105 -6.33 17.52 11.89
C GLN A 105 -6.32 17.24 10.39
N ASN A 106 -5.34 17.73 9.65
CA ASN A 106 -5.28 17.66 8.20
C ASN A 106 -3.90 17.17 7.73
N LEU A 107 -3.92 16.32 6.72
CA LEU A 107 -2.74 16.00 5.92
C LEU A 107 -3.15 16.11 4.44
N SER A 108 -2.58 17.10 3.75
CA SER A 108 -2.88 17.38 2.34
C SER A 108 -1.60 17.37 1.53
N PHE A 109 -1.59 16.62 0.44
CA PHE A 109 -0.46 16.57 -0.48
C PHE A 109 -0.91 16.22 -1.89
N ASP A 110 -0.10 16.61 -2.87
CA ASP A 110 -0.22 16.20 -4.26
C ASP A 110 0.88 15.20 -4.59
N VAL A 111 0.52 14.17 -5.35
CA VAL A 111 1.48 13.23 -5.96
C VAL A 111 1.61 13.60 -7.43
N THR A 112 2.80 14.04 -7.85
CA THR A 112 3.06 14.46 -9.22
C THR A 112 3.73 13.39 -10.09
N ARG A 113 4.27 12.34 -9.46
CA ARG A 113 4.75 11.11 -10.10
C ARG A 113 4.37 9.90 -9.27
N CYS A 114 3.87 8.84 -9.90
CA CYS A 114 3.42 7.63 -9.24
C CYS A 114 3.97 6.40 -9.99
N ARG A 115 4.96 5.71 -9.40
CA ARG A 115 5.53 4.49 -9.99
C ARG A 115 4.56 3.31 -9.95
N TYR A 116 3.55 3.36 -9.09
CA TYR A 116 2.45 2.38 -9.18
C TYR A 116 1.69 2.53 -10.51
N ALA A 117 1.39 3.76 -10.95
CA ALA A 117 0.75 3.96 -12.25
C ALA A 117 1.67 3.54 -13.41
N GLU A 118 2.96 3.89 -13.35
CA GLU A 118 3.97 3.44 -14.32
C GLU A 118 4.06 1.91 -14.40
N LEU A 119 3.98 1.21 -13.25
CA LEU A 119 3.98 -0.24 -13.15
C LEU A 119 2.80 -0.87 -13.92
N TYR A 120 1.58 -0.40 -13.66
CA TYR A 120 0.38 -0.93 -14.31
C TYR A 120 0.35 -0.61 -15.80
N GLU A 121 0.86 0.54 -16.21
CA GLU A 121 0.98 0.91 -17.62
C GLU A 121 2.01 0.04 -18.35
N LYS A 122 3.21 -0.13 -17.79
CA LYS A 122 4.28 -0.97 -18.34
C LYS A 122 3.88 -2.44 -18.44
N ALA A 123 3.06 -2.92 -17.50
CA ALA A 123 2.58 -4.30 -17.47
C ALA A 123 1.32 -4.53 -18.32
N GLU A 124 0.87 -3.53 -19.08
CA GLU A 124 -0.36 -3.59 -19.90
C GLU A 124 -1.61 -3.98 -19.10
N MET A 125 -1.70 -3.45 -17.85
CA MET A 125 -2.80 -3.70 -16.91
C MET A 125 -3.44 -2.40 -16.40
N LYS A 126 -3.28 -1.29 -17.14
CA LYS A 126 -3.73 0.05 -16.73
C LYS A 126 -5.21 0.09 -16.35
N GLU A 127 -6.04 -0.66 -17.08
CA GLU A 127 -7.49 -0.78 -16.86
C GLU A 127 -7.84 -1.35 -15.47
N LEU A 128 -6.94 -2.15 -14.87
CA LEU A 128 -7.10 -2.74 -13.54
C LEU A 128 -6.36 -1.95 -12.45
N GLY A 129 -5.55 -0.97 -12.83
CA GLY A 129 -4.68 -0.25 -11.91
C GLY A 129 -5.45 0.47 -10.80
N PHE A 130 -6.58 1.10 -11.10
CA PHE A 130 -7.43 1.73 -10.09
C PHE A 130 -8.01 0.69 -9.12
N CYS A 131 -8.58 -0.41 -9.65
CA CYS A 131 -9.15 -1.50 -8.88
C CYS A 131 -8.12 -2.18 -7.95
N LEU A 132 -6.91 -2.43 -8.44
CA LEU A 132 -5.89 -3.18 -7.68
C LEU A 132 -5.02 -2.29 -6.77
N SER A 133 -4.98 -0.98 -7.02
CA SER A 133 -4.11 -0.05 -6.29
C SER A 133 -4.90 1.10 -5.66
N CYS A 134 -5.41 2.04 -6.45
CA CYS A 134 -5.94 3.30 -5.92
C CYS A 134 -7.23 3.17 -5.10
N CYS A 135 -8.08 2.17 -5.37
CA CYS A 135 -9.31 1.94 -4.60
C CYS A 135 -9.04 1.51 -3.14
N ARG A 136 -7.78 1.26 -2.78
CA ARG A 136 -7.35 0.84 -1.43
C ARG A 136 -7.27 2.00 -0.45
N ASP A 137 -7.02 3.21 -0.93
CA ASP A 137 -6.58 4.32 -0.07
C ASP A 137 -7.66 4.77 0.92
N GLU A 138 -8.91 4.89 0.49
CA GLU A 138 -10.03 5.24 1.38
C GLU A 138 -10.35 4.13 2.40
N PRO A 139 -10.51 2.84 2.01
CA PRO A 139 -10.72 1.76 2.96
C PRO A 139 -9.55 1.57 3.94
N PHE A 140 -8.30 1.73 3.48
CA PHE A 140 -7.14 1.76 4.36
C PHE A 140 -7.27 2.86 5.41
N THR A 141 -7.62 4.07 4.99
CA THR A 141 -7.83 5.22 5.87
C THR A 141 -8.87 4.94 6.94
N LYS A 142 -10.03 4.38 6.55
CA LYS A 142 -11.09 3.97 7.48
C LYS A 142 -10.65 2.88 8.45
N GLY A 143 -9.88 1.92 7.98
CA GLY A 143 -9.32 0.86 8.82
C GLY A 143 -8.29 1.40 9.81
N PHE A 144 -7.46 2.35 9.37
CA PHE A 144 -6.43 3.00 10.17
C PHE A 144 -7.04 3.89 11.27
N ASN A 145 -8.00 4.74 10.91
CA ASN A 145 -8.76 5.54 11.84
C ASN A 145 -10.19 5.78 11.30
N PRO A 146 -11.25 5.24 11.94
CA PRO A 146 -12.62 5.38 11.44
C PRO A 146 -13.16 6.83 11.42
N ARG A 147 -12.51 7.76 12.15
CA ARG A 147 -12.83 9.19 12.15
C ARG A 147 -12.11 9.96 11.03
N MET A 148 -11.17 9.31 10.35
CA MET A 148 -10.39 9.93 9.29
C MET A 148 -11.07 9.71 7.95
N LYS A 149 -11.14 10.78 7.14
CA LYS A 149 -11.67 10.73 5.78
C LYS A 149 -10.58 11.09 4.77
N LEU A 150 -10.58 10.39 3.66
CA LEU A 150 -9.81 10.76 2.48
C LEU A 150 -10.74 11.41 1.45
N LEU A 151 -10.43 12.63 1.08
CA LEU A 151 -10.99 13.31 -0.08
C LEU A 151 -9.94 13.29 -1.20
N ARG A 152 -10.30 12.69 -2.33
CA ARG A 152 -9.45 12.62 -3.52
C ARG A 152 -10.34 12.64 -4.75
N THR A 153 -10.12 13.61 -5.64
CA THR A 153 -10.97 13.83 -6.81
C THR A 153 -10.33 13.33 -8.10
N GLN A 154 -9.00 13.10 -8.08
CA GLN A 154 -8.27 12.72 -9.29
C GLN A 154 -7.07 11.82 -8.99
N THR A 155 -6.69 11.00 -9.96
CA THR A 155 -5.51 10.12 -9.88
C THR A 155 -4.74 10.05 -11.18
N ILE A 156 -3.41 9.94 -11.08
CA ILE A 156 -2.52 9.67 -12.24
C ILE A 156 -2.90 8.34 -12.90
N MET A 157 -3.31 7.35 -12.12
CA MET A 157 -3.75 6.04 -12.63
C MET A 157 -4.92 6.14 -13.60
N GLN A 158 -5.80 7.13 -13.41
CA GLN A 158 -6.96 7.42 -14.28
C GLN A 158 -6.67 8.46 -15.36
N GLY A 159 -5.42 8.90 -15.47
CA GLY A 159 -4.98 9.82 -16.54
C GLY A 159 -4.89 11.29 -16.15
N SER A 160 -5.10 11.64 -14.88
CA SER A 160 -4.87 13.01 -14.40
C SER A 160 -3.37 13.31 -14.27
N SER A 161 -3.02 14.60 -14.24
CA SER A 161 -1.63 15.05 -14.09
C SER A 161 -1.07 14.85 -12.68
N LEU A 162 -1.94 14.68 -11.68
CA LEU A 162 -1.58 14.45 -10.26
C LEU A 162 -2.65 13.64 -9.55
N CYS A 163 -2.32 13.15 -8.31
CA CYS A 163 -3.30 12.67 -7.36
C CYS A 163 -3.41 13.66 -6.21
N ASP A 164 -4.62 14.09 -5.85
CA ASP A 164 -4.90 15.07 -4.80
C ASP A 164 -5.34 14.35 -3.51
N PHE A 165 -4.42 14.08 -2.62
CA PHE A 165 -4.73 13.47 -1.33
C PHE A 165 -5.05 14.54 -0.29
N ARG A 166 -6.26 14.46 0.33
CA ARG A 166 -6.72 15.35 1.40
C ARG A 166 -7.30 14.50 2.51
N PHE A 167 -6.53 14.28 3.56
CA PHE A 167 -6.99 13.57 4.75
C PHE A 167 -7.47 14.57 5.79
N VAL A 168 -8.63 14.29 6.38
CA VAL A 168 -9.25 15.13 7.40
C VAL A 168 -9.67 14.24 8.58
N LEU A 169 -9.37 14.65 9.80
CA LEU A 169 -9.80 14.01 11.04
C LEU A 169 -11.06 14.74 11.58
N GLU A 170 -12.18 14.01 11.67
CA GLU A 170 -13.47 14.49 12.21
C GLU A 170 -13.64 14.19 13.69
#